data_1771bdcf4ef6e1e81e6afdc3047002a7
#
_entry.id   1771bdcf4ef6e1e81e6afdc3047002a7
#
_cell.length_a   1.000
_cell.length_b   1.000
_cell.length_c   1.000
_cell.angle_alpha   90.00
_cell.angle_beta   90.00
_cell.angle_gamma   90.00
#
_symmetry.space_group_name_H-M   'P 1'
#
loop_
_entity.id
_entity.type
_entity.pdbx_description
1 polymer ?
#
loop_
_entity_poly.entity_id
_entity_poly.type
_entity_poly.pdbx_seq_one_letter_code
_entity_poly.pdbx_strand_id
1 'polypeptide(L)'
;MRPYEVIHRKRDGRPVPPEAIAELVTRYAEGAVPDYQMAAFCMAVFFRGMSEPELQALTGAMLHSGDVLDLSGIPGPKIDKHSTGGVGDKTSLALAPLVAACGVKVPMVSGRGLGHTGGTLDKLESIPGFRIQLPVERFRELVASVGACLVGQTDRIAPADRKLYALRDLTATVESIPLIAASIMSKKLAEGIDGLVLDVKVGSGAFMKRLPDATALARTLVGIGRGMGKDVVALVTDMDQPLGHAVGNALEVKEVVHLLRGGGPPDLRELTVLLGAEMLLLGGVAATPADARALVEQAIADGRGFRKLCEIVEAQGGDPRVLVEPDRLPRAARVVDVASPVTGVVEAIDAEAVGLAAMALGAGRSRVEDAVDPAAGLEVRKKVGDRVEAGETLVAMHLGERPLESPEAVAARLRASWRIGAGPASPGPLVRERIEEVGT
;
A
#
# COMPACT_ATOMS: atom_id res chain seq x y z
N MET A 1 -25.84 2.97 -25.09
CA MET A 1 -26.99 3.13 -24.14
C MET A 1 -26.86 4.50 -23.47
N ARG A 2 -27.98 5.21 -23.22
CA ARG A 2 -27.90 6.50 -22.52
C ARG A 2 -27.49 6.29 -21.04
N PRO A 3 -26.74 7.24 -20.43
CA PRO A 3 -26.35 7.15 -19.01
C PRO A 3 -27.52 6.89 -18.06
N TYR A 4 -28.68 7.53 -18.29
CA TYR A 4 -29.90 7.29 -17.53
C TYR A 4 -30.32 5.81 -17.55
N GLU A 5 -30.24 5.15 -18.69
CA GLU A 5 -30.68 3.74 -18.84
C GLU A 5 -29.70 2.78 -18.11
N VAL A 6 -28.40 3.07 -18.16
CA VAL A 6 -27.37 2.34 -17.43
C VAL A 6 -27.63 2.44 -15.92
N ILE A 7 -27.82 3.65 -15.41
CA ILE A 7 -28.11 3.91 -13.99
C ILE A 7 -29.40 3.22 -13.56
N HIS A 8 -30.45 3.36 -14.35
CA HIS A 8 -31.76 2.78 -14.05
C HIS A 8 -31.69 1.23 -13.95
N ARG A 9 -31.01 0.59 -14.91
CA ARG A 9 -30.81 -0.88 -14.87
C ARG A 9 -30.02 -1.29 -13.63
N LYS A 10 -28.90 -0.62 -13.35
CA LYS A 10 -28.06 -0.94 -12.19
C LYS A 10 -28.79 -0.74 -10.86
N ARG A 11 -29.49 0.39 -10.72
CA ARG A 11 -30.32 0.67 -9.54
C ARG A 11 -31.35 -0.44 -9.25
N ASP A 12 -31.98 -0.95 -10.30
CA ASP A 12 -33.02 -1.98 -10.20
C ASP A 12 -32.44 -3.40 -10.09
N GLY A 13 -31.09 -3.56 -9.98
CA GLY A 13 -30.41 -4.85 -9.89
C GLY A 13 -30.44 -5.67 -11.19
N ARG A 14 -30.72 -5.03 -12.32
CA ARG A 14 -30.73 -5.69 -13.64
C ARG A 14 -29.32 -5.64 -14.23
N PRO A 15 -28.86 -6.71 -14.92
CA PRO A 15 -27.54 -6.72 -15.60
C PRO A 15 -27.40 -5.55 -16.57
N VAL A 16 -26.24 -4.91 -16.55
CA VAL A 16 -25.87 -3.88 -17.50
C VAL A 16 -24.91 -4.48 -18.52
N PRO A 17 -25.15 -4.29 -19.84
CA PRO A 17 -24.22 -4.75 -20.86
C PRO A 17 -22.80 -4.15 -20.62
N PRO A 18 -21.74 -4.98 -20.66
CA PRO A 18 -20.37 -4.53 -20.45
C PRO A 18 -19.97 -3.33 -21.31
N GLU A 19 -20.34 -3.34 -22.59
CA GLU A 19 -20.08 -2.27 -23.54
C GLU A 19 -20.75 -0.94 -23.14
N ALA A 20 -21.90 -1.00 -22.47
CA ALA A 20 -22.59 0.20 -21.99
C ALA A 20 -21.90 0.83 -20.78
N ILE A 21 -21.27 0.01 -19.93
CA ILE A 21 -20.42 0.46 -18.81
C ILE A 21 -19.15 1.11 -19.37
N ALA A 22 -18.48 0.45 -20.31
CA ALA A 22 -17.29 1.00 -20.94
C ALA A 22 -17.57 2.36 -21.62
N GLU A 23 -18.65 2.45 -22.39
CA GLU A 23 -19.09 3.72 -23.01
C GLU A 23 -19.36 4.81 -21.95
N LEU A 24 -20.04 4.47 -20.84
CA LEU A 24 -20.35 5.40 -19.77
C LEU A 24 -19.07 6.01 -19.16
N VAL A 25 -18.08 5.16 -18.86
CA VAL A 25 -16.81 5.57 -18.26
C VAL A 25 -15.98 6.41 -19.22
N THR A 26 -15.87 6.00 -20.49
CA THR A 26 -15.16 6.77 -21.52
C THR A 26 -15.75 8.16 -21.68
N ARG A 27 -17.07 8.25 -21.84
CA ARG A 27 -17.76 9.54 -21.95
C ARG A 27 -17.68 10.40 -20.69
N TYR A 28 -17.57 9.76 -19.51
CA TYR A 28 -17.33 10.48 -18.26
C TYR A 28 -15.92 11.08 -18.21
N ALA A 29 -14.91 10.31 -18.62
CA ALA A 29 -13.54 10.79 -18.73
C ALA A 29 -13.44 12.01 -19.67
N GLU A 30 -14.15 11.98 -20.80
CA GLU A 30 -14.23 13.04 -21.79
C GLU A 30 -15.09 14.26 -21.37
N GLY A 31 -15.78 14.16 -20.22
CA GLY A 31 -16.66 15.24 -19.72
C GLY A 31 -18.06 15.28 -20.35
N ALA A 32 -18.41 14.29 -21.18
CA ALA A 32 -19.73 14.20 -21.82
C ALA A 32 -20.83 13.62 -20.90
N VAL A 33 -20.45 12.99 -19.79
CA VAL A 33 -21.35 12.55 -18.72
C VAL A 33 -21.10 13.42 -17.50
N PRO A 34 -22.13 14.09 -16.94
CA PRO A 34 -21.96 14.96 -15.78
C PRO A 34 -21.81 14.17 -14.48
N ASP A 35 -21.15 14.80 -13.48
CA ASP A 35 -20.82 14.19 -12.20
C ASP A 35 -22.03 13.62 -11.45
N TYR A 36 -23.21 14.28 -11.50
CA TYR A 36 -24.41 13.78 -10.83
C TYR A 36 -24.93 12.45 -11.40
N GLN A 37 -24.71 12.18 -12.71
CA GLN A 37 -25.06 10.88 -13.30
C GLN A 37 -24.05 9.81 -12.89
N MET A 38 -22.77 10.12 -12.89
CA MET A 38 -21.73 9.19 -12.45
C MET A 38 -21.85 8.89 -10.96
N ALA A 39 -22.16 9.89 -10.12
CA ALA A 39 -22.43 9.69 -8.69
C ALA A 39 -23.61 8.74 -8.46
N ALA A 40 -24.70 8.92 -9.22
CA ALA A 40 -25.85 8.01 -9.16
C ALA A 40 -25.49 6.57 -9.59
N PHE A 41 -24.63 6.40 -10.60
CA PHE A 41 -24.12 5.09 -11.01
C PHE A 41 -23.25 4.46 -9.90
N CYS A 42 -22.32 5.19 -9.31
CA CYS A 42 -21.48 4.73 -8.21
C CYS A 42 -22.32 4.29 -7.00
N MET A 43 -23.35 5.07 -6.65
CA MET A 43 -24.25 4.73 -5.55
C MET A 43 -25.10 3.48 -5.88
N ALA A 44 -25.54 3.32 -7.12
CA ALA A 44 -26.21 2.09 -7.56
C ALA A 44 -25.29 0.87 -7.48
N VAL A 45 -24.02 1.01 -7.87
CA VAL A 45 -22.99 -0.04 -7.71
C VAL A 45 -22.72 -0.33 -6.24
N PHE A 46 -22.66 0.68 -5.39
CA PHE A 46 -22.45 0.50 -3.95
C PHE A 46 -23.48 -0.46 -3.33
N PHE A 47 -24.76 -0.27 -3.68
CA PHE A 47 -25.85 -1.10 -3.13
C PHE A 47 -26.07 -2.42 -3.86
N ARG A 48 -25.74 -2.51 -5.14
CA ARG A 48 -26.08 -3.68 -5.98
C ARG A 48 -24.87 -4.53 -6.36
N GLY A 49 -23.66 -4.06 -6.10
CA GLY A 49 -22.44 -4.71 -6.58
C GLY A 49 -22.31 -4.67 -8.10
N MET A 50 -21.39 -5.45 -8.61
CA MET A 50 -21.16 -5.65 -10.04
C MET A 50 -20.93 -7.15 -10.32
N SER A 51 -21.43 -7.63 -11.45
CA SER A 51 -21.00 -8.93 -11.98
C SER A 51 -19.59 -8.86 -12.51
N GLU A 52 -18.92 -9.99 -12.68
CA GLU A 52 -17.56 -10.06 -13.20
C GLU A 52 -17.43 -9.39 -14.58
N PRO A 53 -18.30 -9.64 -15.58
CA PRO A 53 -18.22 -8.94 -16.86
C PRO A 53 -18.40 -7.41 -16.76
N GLU A 54 -19.29 -6.96 -15.88
CA GLU A 54 -19.49 -5.53 -15.61
C GLU A 54 -18.22 -4.90 -15.01
N LEU A 55 -17.59 -5.58 -14.08
CA LEU A 55 -16.39 -5.13 -13.38
C LEU A 55 -15.17 -5.11 -14.30
N GLN A 56 -15.01 -6.12 -15.15
CA GLN A 56 -13.98 -6.15 -16.18
C GLN A 56 -14.13 -5.00 -17.17
N ALA A 57 -15.35 -4.70 -17.61
CA ALA A 57 -15.63 -3.57 -18.49
C ALA A 57 -15.33 -2.21 -17.85
N LEU A 58 -15.70 -2.04 -16.57
CA LEU A 58 -15.36 -0.85 -15.80
C LEU A 58 -13.84 -0.68 -15.69
N THR A 59 -13.14 -1.72 -15.26
CA THR A 59 -11.69 -1.69 -15.10
C THR A 59 -10.97 -1.45 -16.41
N GLY A 60 -11.38 -2.13 -17.48
CA GLY A 60 -10.82 -1.95 -18.83
C GLY A 60 -11.01 -0.54 -19.37
N ALA A 61 -12.19 0.05 -19.19
CA ALA A 61 -12.44 1.44 -19.60
C ALA A 61 -11.60 2.44 -18.80
N MET A 62 -11.40 2.21 -17.51
CA MET A 62 -10.53 3.05 -16.68
C MET A 62 -9.07 2.90 -17.08
N LEU A 63 -8.59 1.66 -17.30
CA LEU A 63 -7.24 1.35 -17.77
C LEU A 63 -6.93 2.07 -19.08
N HIS A 64 -7.80 1.92 -20.08
CA HIS A 64 -7.59 2.46 -21.42
C HIS A 64 -8.02 3.93 -21.58
N SER A 65 -8.41 4.61 -20.50
CA SER A 65 -8.67 6.04 -20.52
C SER A 65 -7.41 6.89 -20.64
N GLY A 66 -6.24 6.29 -20.42
CA GLY A 66 -4.93 6.94 -20.48
C GLY A 66 -3.86 6.03 -21.07
N ASP A 67 -2.61 6.33 -20.72
CA ASP A 67 -1.46 5.57 -21.20
C ASP A 67 -1.37 4.21 -20.50
N VAL A 68 -1.06 3.18 -21.28
CA VAL A 68 -0.61 1.88 -20.78
C VAL A 68 0.86 1.75 -21.15
N LEU A 69 1.71 1.49 -20.14
CA LEU A 69 3.14 1.39 -20.36
C LEU A 69 3.47 0.08 -21.09
N ASP A 70 4.20 0.19 -22.18
CA ASP A 70 4.76 -0.98 -22.87
C ASP A 70 6.18 -1.26 -22.36
N LEU A 71 6.32 -2.33 -21.58
CA LEU A 71 7.59 -2.84 -21.07
C LEU A 71 8.01 -4.15 -21.75
N SER A 72 7.34 -4.58 -22.82
CA SER A 72 7.60 -5.84 -23.52
C SER A 72 9.02 -5.95 -24.07
N GLY A 73 9.63 -4.81 -24.46
CA GLY A 73 11.02 -4.74 -24.93
C GLY A 73 12.08 -4.88 -23.81
N ILE A 74 11.68 -4.96 -22.54
CA ILE A 74 12.62 -5.14 -21.42
C ILE A 74 12.72 -6.63 -21.10
N PRO A 75 13.91 -7.26 -21.15
CA PRO A 75 14.07 -8.66 -20.82
C PRO A 75 13.77 -8.95 -19.33
N GLY A 76 13.19 -10.13 -19.07
CA GLY A 76 12.83 -10.64 -17.76
C GLY A 76 11.41 -10.30 -17.33
N PRO A 77 10.89 -11.02 -16.30
CA PRO A 77 9.54 -10.85 -15.80
C PRO A 77 9.36 -9.50 -15.09
N LYS A 78 8.22 -8.85 -15.30
CA LYS A 78 7.81 -7.60 -14.66
C LYS A 78 6.72 -7.89 -13.63
N ILE A 79 7.13 -7.97 -12.37
CA ILE A 79 6.22 -8.30 -11.25
C ILE A 79 6.17 -7.12 -10.30
N ASP A 80 4.97 -6.65 -10.02
CA ASP A 80 4.78 -5.60 -9.02
C ASP A 80 4.02 -6.11 -7.79
N LYS A 81 3.99 -5.30 -6.75
CA LYS A 81 3.24 -5.55 -5.52
C LYS A 81 2.37 -4.34 -5.19
N HIS A 82 1.13 -4.58 -4.81
CA HIS A 82 0.24 -3.56 -4.29
C HIS A 82 -0.27 -3.91 -2.89
N SER A 83 -0.27 -2.92 -2.00
CA SER A 83 -0.92 -3.02 -0.69
C SER A 83 -2.20 -2.20 -0.68
N THR A 84 -3.23 -2.71 0.01
CA THR A 84 -4.46 -1.92 0.26
C THR A 84 -4.27 -0.83 1.30
N GLY A 85 -3.06 -0.71 1.87
CA GLY A 85 -2.72 0.31 2.85
C GLY A 85 -2.89 -0.15 4.29
N GLY A 86 -1.97 0.28 5.14
CA GLY A 86 -1.95 -0.03 6.56
C GLY A 86 -1.00 0.88 7.33
N VAL A 87 -0.94 0.67 8.64
CA VAL A 87 -0.10 1.46 9.56
C VAL A 87 1.29 0.84 9.66
N GLY A 88 2.32 1.62 9.34
CA GLY A 88 3.69 1.13 9.28
C GLY A 88 3.97 0.19 8.11
N ASP A 89 3.13 0.15 7.08
CA ASP A 89 3.35 -0.69 5.89
C ASP A 89 4.42 -0.06 4.99
N LYS A 90 5.63 -0.54 5.14
CA LYS A 90 6.84 -0.18 4.38
C LYS A 90 7.35 -1.31 3.49
N THR A 91 6.60 -2.40 3.36
CA THR A 91 7.03 -3.59 2.62
C THR A 91 7.45 -3.30 1.19
N SER A 92 6.77 -2.37 0.50
CA SER A 92 7.11 -1.99 -0.88
C SER A 92 8.55 -1.46 -1.03
N LEU A 93 9.05 -0.69 -0.04
CA LEU A 93 10.41 -0.16 -0.04
C LEU A 93 11.47 -1.27 0.12
N ALA A 94 11.14 -2.31 0.87
CA ALA A 94 12.03 -3.46 1.06
C ALA A 94 11.94 -4.44 -0.12
N LEU A 95 10.73 -4.68 -0.64
CA LEU A 95 10.47 -5.65 -1.71
C LEU A 95 11.10 -5.25 -3.04
N ALA A 96 10.95 -4.00 -3.46
CA ALA A 96 11.45 -3.57 -4.75
C ALA A 96 12.96 -3.86 -4.93
N PRO A 97 13.87 -3.49 -4.00
CA PRO A 97 15.27 -3.82 -4.12
C PRO A 97 15.59 -5.31 -3.93
N LEU A 98 14.89 -6.03 -3.04
CA LEU A 98 15.13 -7.45 -2.82
C LEU A 98 14.80 -8.28 -4.05
N VAL A 99 13.62 -8.05 -4.61
CA VAL A 99 13.12 -8.80 -5.77
C VAL A 99 13.91 -8.44 -7.03
N ALA A 100 14.26 -7.15 -7.21
CA ALA A 100 15.13 -6.73 -8.30
C ALA A 100 16.54 -7.34 -8.19
N ALA A 101 17.10 -7.47 -6.99
CA ALA A 101 18.38 -8.14 -6.76
C ALA A 101 18.34 -9.63 -7.07
N CYS A 102 17.16 -10.24 -7.14
CA CYS A 102 16.93 -11.62 -7.54
C CYS A 102 16.60 -11.77 -9.04
N GLY A 103 16.61 -10.68 -9.83
CA GLY A 103 16.47 -10.74 -11.30
C GLY A 103 15.07 -10.44 -11.85
N VAL A 104 14.07 -10.19 -11.01
CA VAL A 104 12.74 -9.74 -11.44
C VAL A 104 12.74 -8.23 -11.65
N LYS A 105 12.02 -7.74 -12.65
CA LYS A 105 11.83 -6.30 -12.87
C LYS A 105 10.65 -5.79 -12.06
N VAL A 106 10.84 -4.66 -11.35
CA VAL A 106 9.81 -4.09 -10.46
C VAL A 106 9.43 -2.68 -10.91
N PRO A 107 8.46 -2.53 -11.83
CA PRO A 107 7.99 -1.23 -12.33
C PRO A 107 6.90 -0.67 -11.40
N MET A 108 7.26 -0.22 -10.21
CA MET A 108 6.32 0.11 -9.14
C MET A 108 5.76 1.52 -9.27
N VAL A 109 4.48 1.64 -9.51
CA VAL A 109 3.74 2.91 -9.36
C VAL A 109 2.95 2.89 -8.06
N SER A 110 3.24 3.83 -7.19
CA SER A 110 2.72 3.89 -5.82
C SER A 110 1.90 5.15 -5.55
N GLY A 111 1.19 5.16 -4.42
CA GLY A 111 0.39 6.28 -3.95
C GLY A 111 0.99 7.02 -2.76
N ARG A 112 0.41 8.18 -2.48
CA ARG A 112 0.61 8.94 -1.24
C ARG A 112 -0.25 8.37 -0.12
N GLY A 113 0.12 8.67 1.11
CA GLY A 113 -0.69 8.36 2.29
C GLY A 113 -1.97 9.17 2.34
N LEU A 114 -3.03 8.57 2.87
CA LEU A 114 -4.31 9.19 3.13
C LEU A 114 -4.90 8.67 4.44
N GLY A 115 -5.45 9.57 5.23
CA GLY A 115 -6.02 9.25 6.53
C GLY A 115 -4.98 8.63 7.47
N HIS A 116 -5.31 7.50 8.07
CA HIS A 116 -4.46 6.79 9.03
C HIS A 116 -3.32 5.98 8.39
N THR A 117 -3.27 5.86 7.06
CA THR A 117 -2.25 5.05 6.37
C THR A 117 -1.10 5.89 5.85
N GLY A 118 0.13 5.38 5.95
CA GLY A 118 1.31 6.00 5.36
C GLY A 118 1.49 5.65 3.88
N GLY A 119 1.91 6.63 3.05
CA GLY A 119 2.15 6.44 1.62
C GLY A 119 3.59 6.04 1.30
N THR A 120 3.76 5.15 0.32
CA THR A 120 5.09 4.77 -0.18
C THR A 120 5.86 5.98 -0.71
N LEU A 121 5.18 6.89 -1.42
CA LEU A 121 5.82 8.09 -1.99
C LEU A 121 6.30 9.06 -0.91
N ASP A 122 5.53 9.24 0.16
CA ASP A 122 5.90 10.13 1.26
C ASP A 122 7.15 9.63 1.99
N LYS A 123 7.30 8.31 2.11
CA LYS A 123 8.51 7.68 2.66
C LYS A 123 9.72 7.90 1.75
N LEU A 124 9.57 7.70 0.43
CA LEU A 124 10.63 7.94 -0.54
C LEU A 124 11.06 9.40 -0.59
N GLU A 125 10.13 10.35 -0.49
CA GLU A 125 10.42 11.79 -0.43
C GLU A 125 11.18 12.20 0.85
N SER A 126 11.18 11.38 1.90
CA SER A 126 12.05 11.60 3.06
C SER A 126 13.53 11.38 2.79
N ILE A 127 13.87 10.72 1.67
CA ILE A 127 15.25 10.57 1.18
C ILE A 127 15.63 11.82 0.38
N PRO A 128 16.61 12.61 0.83
CA PRO A 128 16.97 13.86 0.15
C PRO A 128 17.26 13.66 -1.33
N GLY A 129 16.60 14.45 -2.18
CA GLY A 129 16.78 14.45 -3.62
C GLY A 129 16.06 13.34 -4.39
N PHE A 130 15.40 12.38 -3.72
CA PHE A 130 14.69 11.30 -4.39
C PHE A 130 13.51 11.83 -5.22
N ARG A 131 13.48 11.45 -6.50
CA ARG A 131 12.44 11.90 -7.44
C ARG A 131 11.39 10.82 -7.65
N ILE A 132 10.17 11.09 -7.19
CA ILE A 132 9.00 10.23 -7.36
C ILE A 132 8.23 10.49 -8.65
N GLN A 133 8.54 11.55 -9.37
CA GLN A 133 7.96 11.87 -10.67
C GLN A 133 9.07 11.83 -11.72
N LEU A 134 8.93 10.96 -12.69
CA LEU A 134 9.86 10.78 -13.79
C LEU A 134 9.11 10.72 -15.13
N PRO A 135 9.71 11.20 -16.23
CA PRO A 135 9.20 10.91 -17.57
C PRO A 135 9.13 9.40 -17.84
N VAL A 136 8.18 8.96 -18.66
CA VAL A 136 7.95 7.54 -18.98
C VAL A 136 9.21 6.89 -19.56
N GLU A 137 9.95 7.61 -20.40
CA GLU A 137 11.20 7.13 -21.00
C GLU A 137 12.24 6.83 -19.91
N ARG A 138 12.38 7.71 -18.92
CA ARG A 138 13.31 7.53 -17.80
C ARG A 138 12.87 6.38 -16.90
N PHE A 139 11.56 6.24 -16.66
CA PHE A 139 11.01 5.10 -15.92
C PHE A 139 11.37 3.77 -16.61
N ARG A 140 11.14 3.66 -17.93
CA ARG A 140 11.49 2.47 -18.72
C ARG A 140 12.99 2.16 -18.68
N GLU A 141 13.83 3.18 -18.84
CA GLU A 141 15.28 3.06 -18.76
C GLU A 141 15.73 2.50 -17.40
N LEU A 142 15.18 2.99 -16.29
CA LEU A 142 15.52 2.53 -14.95
C LEU A 142 15.04 1.10 -14.69
N VAL A 143 13.83 0.74 -15.11
CA VAL A 143 13.35 -0.64 -15.02
C VAL A 143 14.25 -1.58 -15.82
N ALA A 144 14.72 -1.17 -16.98
CA ALA A 144 15.63 -1.98 -17.82
C ALA A 144 17.02 -2.12 -17.16
N SER A 145 17.67 -1.01 -16.79
CA SER A 145 19.07 -0.97 -16.35
C SER A 145 19.26 -1.32 -14.88
N VAL A 146 18.46 -0.74 -13.98
CA VAL A 146 18.55 -0.95 -12.52
C VAL A 146 17.74 -2.15 -12.05
N GLY A 147 16.66 -2.46 -12.75
CA GLY A 147 15.74 -3.56 -12.41
C GLY A 147 14.52 -3.13 -11.61
N ALA A 148 14.50 -1.90 -11.08
CA ALA A 148 13.35 -1.36 -10.39
C ALA A 148 13.26 0.16 -10.55
N CYS A 149 12.04 0.68 -10.49
CA CYS A 149 11.77 2.11 -10.41
C CYS A 149 10.50 2.33 -9.59
N LEU A 150 10.54 3.26 -8.63
CA LEU A 150 9.42 3.56 -7.72
C LEU A 150 8.97 5.00 -7.97
N VAL A 151 7.79 5.16 -8.55
CA VAL A 151 7.25 6.46 -8.96
C VAL A 151 5.81 6.65 -8.51
N GLY A 152 5.35 7.90 -8.57
CA GLY A 152 3.94 8.25 -8.42
C GLY A 152 3.18 8.08 -9.74
N GLN A 153 1.86 7.95 -9.61
CA GLN A 153 0.96 7.97 -10.75
C GLN A 153 1.07 9.32 -11.49
N THR A 154 1.22 9.28 -12.80
CA THR A 154 1.14 10.47 -13.66
C THR A 154 -0.31 10.81 -14.01
N ASP A 155 -0.55 12.04 -14.46
CA ASP A 155 -1.88 12.47 -14.94
C ASP A 155 -2.37 11.67 -16.15
N ARG A 156 -1.49 10.96 -16.83
CA ARG A 156 -1.75 10.17 -18.03
C ARG A 156 -2.10 8.70 -17.74
N ILE A 157 -1.86 8.22 -16.52
CA ILE A 157 -2.20 6.84 -16.11
C ILE A 157 -3.61 6.84 -15.53
N ALA A 158 -4.52 6.09 -16.15
CA ALA A 158 -5.90 5.90 -15.73
C ALA A 158 -6.62 7.21 -15.30
N PRO A 159 -6.67 8.27 -16.12
CA PRO A 159 -7.28 9.57 -15.77
C PRO A 159 -8.77 9.45 -15.41
N ALA A 160 -9.50 8.50 -15.98
CA ALA A 160 -10.86 8.19 -15.58
C ALA A 160 -10.97 7.77 -14.13
N ASP A 161 -10.01 6.96 -13.63
CA ASP A 161 -9.96 6.57 -12.21
C ASP A 161 -9.76 7.79 -11.31
N ARG A 162 -8.83 8.67 -11.64
CA ARG A 162 -8.58 9.87 -10.83
C ARG A 162 -9.85 10.72 -10.68
N LYS A 163 -10.56 10.95 -11.79
CA LYS A 163 -11.81 11.73 -11.79
C LYS A 163 -12.91 11.01 -11.01
N LEU A 164 -13.03 9.71 -11.21
CA LEU A 164 -14.01 8.88 -10.53
C LEU A 164 -13.74 8.79 -9.03
N TYR A 165 -12.48 8.63 -8.62
CA TYR A 165 -12.09 8.57 -7.20
C TYR A 165 -12.41 9.88 -6.47
N ALA A 166 -12.08 11.03 -7.06
CA ALA A 166 -12.42 12.33 -6.50
C ALA A 166 -13.93 12.51 -6.31
N LEU A 167 -14.74 12.03 -7.27
CA LEU A 167 -16.20 12.03 -7.13
C LEU A 167 -16.68 11.11 -6.01
N ARG A 168 -16.10 9.90 -5.90
CA ARG A 168 -16.46 8.91 -4.88
C ARG A 168 -16.18 9.41 -3.46
N ASP A 169 -15.07 10.11 -3.27
CA ASP A 169 -14.69 10.71 -1.99
C ASP A 169 -15.75 11.70 -1.50
N LEU A 170 -16.32 12.49 -2.41
CA LEU A 170 -17.37 13.48 -2.12
C LEU A 170 -18.79 12.89 -1.99
N THR A 171 -19.00 11.65 -2.44
CA THR A 171 -20.33 11.03 -2.54
C THR A 171 -20.50 9.78 -1.66
N ALA A 172 -19.59 9.55 -0.70
CA ALA A 172 -19.62 8.42 0.22
C ALA A 172 -19.78 7.05 -0.49
N THR A 173 -19.00 6.84 -1.56
CA THR A 173 -18.99 5.59 -2.34
C THR A 173 -17.61 4.95 -2.44
N VAL A 174 -16.66 5.38 -1.58
CA VAL A 174 -15.28 4.85 -1.58
C VAL A 174 -15.24 3.39 -1.15
N GLU A 175 -16.04 2.98 -0.16
CA GLU A 175 -15.99 1.64 0.46
C GLU A 175 -16.62 0.52 -0.38
N SER A 176 -17.02 0.79 -1.60
CA SER A 176 -17.55 -0.24 -2.52
C SER A 176 -16.44 -1.16 -3.04
N ILE A 177 -16.47 -2.45 -2.68
CA ILE A 177 -15.47 -3.45 -3.12
C ILE A 177 -15.26 -3.43 -4.64
N PRO A 178 -16.29 -3.48 -5.52
CA PRO A 178 -16.09 -3.42 -6.96
C PRO A 178 -15.35 -2.14 -7.41
N LEU A 179 -15.71 -0.99 -6.85
CA LEU A 179 -15.10 0.29 -7.22
C LEU A 179 -13.68 0.44 -6.68
N ILE A 180 -13.38 -0.10 -5.49
CA ILE A 180 -12.02 -0.20 -4.95
C ILE A 180 -11.16 -1.07 -5.88
N ALA A 181 -11.67 -2.26 -6.23
CA ALA A 181 -10.93 -3.21 -7.06
C ALA A 181 -10.64 -2.65 -8.46
N ALA A 182 -11.62 -2.04 -9.13
CA ALA A 182 -11.43 -1.41 -10.42
C ALA A 182 -10.40 -0.26 -10.37
N SER A 183 -10.45 0.56 -9.32
CA SER A 183 -9.51 1.66 -9.10
C SER A 183 -8.07 1.16 -8.93
N ILE A 184 -7.84 0.12 -8.12
CA ILE A 184 -6.51 -0.48 -7.93
C ILE A 184 -6.02 -1.11 -9.23
N MET A 185 -6.82 -1.98 -9.83
CA MET A 185 -6.39 -2.79 -10.96
C MET A 185 -6.19 -1.98 -12.24
N SER A 186 -6.99 -0.95 -12.50
CA SER A 186 -6.78 -0.08 -13.66
C SER A 186 -5.40 0.59 -13.66
N LYS A 187 -4.91 1.01 -12.49
CA LYS A 187 -3.57 1.59 -12.33
C LYS A 187 -2.47 0.53 -12.45
N LYS A 188 -2.62 -0.60 -11.77
CA LYS A 188 -1.62 -1.67 -11.76
C LYS A 188 -1.43 -2.32 -13.14
N LEU A 189 -2.51 -2.50 -13.86
CA LEU A 189 -2.45 -3.02 -15.23
C LEU A 189 -1.83 -2.02 -16.21
N ALA A 190 -2.00 -0.71 -15.96
CA ALA A 190 -1.39 0.34 -16.78
C ALA A 190 0.15 0.41 -16.68
N GLU A 191 0.75 -0.20 -15.67
CA GLU A 191 2.20 -0.26 -15.47
C GLU A 191 2.94 -1.20 -16.44
N GLY A 192 2.23 -2.00 -17.23
CA GLY A 192 2.82 -2.95 -18.17
C GLY A 192 3.41 -4.19 -17.50
N ILE A 193 2.88 -4.59 -16.37
CA ILE A 193 3.32 -5.76 -15.59
C ILE A 193 2.89 -7.08 -16.21
N ASP A 194 3.65 -8.14 -15.93
CA ASP A 194 3.30 -9.53 -16.28
C ASP A 194 2.51 -10.20 -15.15
N GLY A 195 2.84 -9.87 -13.89
CA GLY A 195 2.15 -10.40 -12.71
C GLY A 195 2.10 -9.41 -11.55
N LEU A 196 1.22 -9.70 -10.58
CA LEU A 196 0.93 -8.83 -9.43
C LEU A 196 0.75 -9.63 -8.15
N VAL A 197 1.47 -9.24 -7.11
CA VAL A 197 1.22 -9.70 -5.73
C VAL A 197 0.41 -8.65 -4.98
N LEU A 198 -0.72 -9.04 -4.45
CA LEU A 198 -1.61 -8.19 -3.67
C LEU A 198 -1.47 -8.48 -2.18
N ASP A 199 -1.22 -7.45 -1.41
CA ASP A 199 -1.17 -7.46 0.05
C ASP A 199 -2.44 -6.78 0.58
N VAL A 200 -3.49 -7.59 0.81
CA VAL A 200 -4.81 -7.11 1.25
C VAL A 200 -4.85 -7.10 2.76
N LYS A 201 -4.75 -5.92 3.34
CA LYS A 201 -4.73 -5.72 4.79
C LYS A 201 -6.10 -5.93 5.41
N VAL A 202 -6.12 -6.60 6.59
CA VAL A 202 -7.33 -6.79 7.41
C VAL A 202 -7.02 -6.50 8.87
N GLY A 203 -7.91 -5.83 9.56
CA GLY A 203 -7.78 -5.51 10.99
C GLY A 203 -8.00 -4.03 11.31
N SER A 204 -7.74 -3.64 12.54
CA SER A 204 -8.03 -2.29 13.03
C SER A 204 -7.31 -1.20 12.25
N GLY A 205 -6.08 -1.42 11.79
CA GLY A 205 -5.29 -0.48 11.01
C GLY A 205 -5.49 -0.56 9.49
N ALA A 206 -6.40 -1.40 8.99
CA ALA A 206 -6.71 -1.56 7.58
C ALA A 206 -8.02 -0.86 7.19
N PHE A 207 -8.25 -0.67 5.88
CA PHE A 207 -9.58 -0.29 5.37
C PHE A 207 -10.60 -1.43 5.53
N MET A 208 -10.19 -2.67 5.27
CA MET A 208 -11.03 -3.85 5.51
C MET A 208 -10.92 -4.28 6.96
N LYS A 209 -11.96 -4.05 7.76
CA LYS A 209 -11.96 -4.37 9.19
C LYS A 209 -12.23 -5.85 9.49
N ARG A 210 -12.92 -6.55 8.59
CA ARG A 210 -13.35 -7.94 8.78
C ARG A 210 -12.74 -8.84 7.72
N LEU A 211 -12.35 -10.05 8.12
CA LEU A 211 -11.76 -11.04 7.22
C LEU A 211 -12.64 -11.37 6.00
N PRO A 212 -13.96 -11.56 6.12
CA PRO A 212 -14.80 -11.85 4.95
C PRO A 212 -14.77 -10.72 3.88
N ASP A 213 -14.70 -9.47 4.31
CA ASP A 213 -14.66 -8.31 3.39
C ASP A 213 -13.31 -8.22 2.69
N ALA A 214 -12.20 -8.47 3.43
CA ALA A 214 -10.85 -8.52 2.86
C ALA A 214 -10.70 -9.69 1.86
N THR A 215 -11.22 -10.87 2.21
CA THR A 215 -11.25 -12.04 1.32
C THR A 215 -12.06 -11.76 0.05
N ALA A 216 -13.22 -11.12 0.18
CA ALA A 216 -14.05 -10.74 -0.98
C ALA A 216 -13.30 -9.75 -1.88
N LEU A 217 -12.63 -8.73 -1.31
CA LEU A 217 -11.82 -7.79 -2.07
C LEU A 217 -10.65 -8.51 -2.77
N ALA A 218 -9.92 -9.37 -2.07
CA ALA A 218 -8.80 -10.12 -2.61
C ALA A 218 -9.21 -11.01 -3.80
N ARG A 219 -10.32 -11.75 -3.68
CA ARG A 219 -10.88 -12.56 -4.77
C ARG A 219 -11.30 -11.72 -5.97
N THR A 220 -11.92 -10.57 -5.70
CA THR A 220 -12.33 -9.62 -6.75
C THR A 220 -11.12 -9.10 -7.52
N LEU A 221 -10.05 -8.71 -6.82
CA LEU A 221 -8.80 -8.22 -7.43
C LEU A 221 -8.12 -9.32 -8.27
N VAL A 222 -8.01 -10.54 -7.74
CA VAL A 222 -7.45 -11.69 -8.47
C VAL A 222 -8.28 -11.99 -9.72
N GLY A 223 -9.62 -11.98 -9.61
CA GLY A 223 -10.52 -12.20 -10.74
C GLY A 223 -10.35 -11.17 -11.86
N ILE A 224 -10.24 -9.88 -11.51
CA ILE A 224 -9.96 -8.83 -12.51
C ILE A 224 -8.63 -9.08 -13.22
N GLY A 225 -7.56 -9.32 -12.45
CA GLY A 225 -6.23 -9.51 -13.03
C GLY A 225 -6.17 -10.67 -13.99
N ARG A 226 -6.76 -11.82 -13.64
CA ARG A 226 -6.88 -13.00 -14.50
C ARG A 226 -7.73 -12.75 -15.74
N GLY A 227 -8.88 -12.10 -15.56
CA GLY A 227 -9.74 -11.71 -16.69
C GLY A 227 -9.03 -10.77 -17.68
N MET A 228 -7.98 -10.07 -17.24
CA MET A 228 -7.12 -9.22 -18.05
C MET A 228 -5.81 -9.91 -18.48
N GLY A 229 -5.70 -11.25 -18.32
CA GLY A 229 -4.56 -12.05 -18.77
C GLY A 229 -3.29 -11.87 -17.95
N LYS A 230 -3.41 -11.55 -16.65
CA LYS A 230 -2.27 -11.39 -15.72
C LYS A 230 -2.26 -12.45 -14.63
N ASP A 231 -1.06 -12.86 -14.23
CA ASP A 231 -0.89 -13.73 -13.08
C ASP A 231 -1.00 -12.91 -11.80
N VAL A 232 -1.97 -13.24 -10.95
CA VAL A 232 -2.23 -12.48 -9.72
C VAL A 232 -2.39 -13.42 -8.54
N VAL A 233 -1.69 -13.09 -7.46
CA VAL A 233 -1.81 -13.74 -6.15
C VAL A 233 -2.12 -12.69 -5.10
N ALA A 234 -3.04 -12.98 -4.18
CA ALA A 234 -3.34 -12.11 -3.05
C ALA A 234 -3.05 -12.82 -1.73
N LEU A 235 -2.38 -12.11 -0.81
CA LEU A 235 -2.26 -12.48 0.59
C LEU A 235 -3.16 -11.55 1.41
N VAL A 236 -4.08 -12.12 2.18
CA VAL A 236 -4.82 -11.37 3.21
C VAL A 236 -3.96 -11.34 4.46
N THR A 237 -3.52 -10.15 4.88
CA THR A 237 -2.51 -10.00 5.93
C THR A 237 -3.01 -9.17 7.10
N ASP A 238 -2.52 -9.50 8.29
CA ASP A 238 -2.92 -8.88 9.55
C ASP A 238 -2.49 -7.41 9.66
N MET A 239 -3.39 -6.57 10.17
CA MET A 239 -3.16 -5.17 10.50
C MET A 239 -3.85 -4.78 11.82
N ASP A 240 -3.98 -5.71 12.77
CA ASP A 240 -4.51 -5.46 14.11
C ASP A 240 -3.48 -4.82 15.05
N GLN A 241 -2.27 -4.59 14.55
CA GLN A 241 -1.23 -3.77 15.15
C GLN A 241 -0.36 -3.17 14.04
N PRO A 242 0.38 -2.07 14.28
CA PRO A 242 1.31 -1.52 13.30
C PRO A 242 2.34 -2.56 12.84
N LEU A 243 2.67 -2.59 11.56
CA LEU A 243 3.70 -3.48 11.01
C LEU A 243 5.09 -2.91 11.32
N GLY A 244 5.92 -3.73 11.96
CA GLY A 244 7.20 -3.27 12.48
C GLY A 244 7.03 -2.36 13.70
N HIS A 245 8.02 -1.52 13.96
CA HIS A 245 8.04 -0.58 15.08
C HIS A 245 7.86 0.88 14.63
N ALA A 246 8.33 1.23 13.45
CA ALA A 246 8.29 2.60 12.94
C ALA A 246 6.94 2.91 12.25
N VAL A 247 6.37 4.07 12.56
CA VAL A 247 5.20 4.66 11.87
C VAL A 247 5.51 6.13 11.59
N GLY A 248 5.80 6.45 10.33
CA GLY A 248 6.25 7.78 9.89
C GLY A 248 7.35 7.66 8.84
N ASN A 249 7.53 8.70 8.02
CA ASN A 249 8.23 8.59 6.74
C ASN A 249 9.70 8.20 6.85
N ALA A 250 10.56 9.05 7.42
CA ALA A 250 11.99 8.76 7.58
C ALA A 250 12.24 7.62 8.58
N LEU A 251 11.40 7.48 9.61
CA LEU A 251 11.51 6.38 10.58
C LEU A 251 11.31 5.02 9.88
N GLU A 252 10.32 4.94 8.99
CA GLU A 252 10.06 3.72 8.23
C GLU A 252 11.17 3.41 7.22
N VAL A 253 11.78 4.43 6.58
CA VAL A 253 12.97 4.23 5.74
C VAL A 253 14.14 3.68 6.55
N LYS A 254 14.38 4.18 7.77
CA LYS A 254 15.41 3.64 8.67
C LYS A 254 15.16 2.18 9.02
N GLU A 255 13.92 1.82 9.28
CA GLU A 255 13.55 0.44 9.61
C GLU A 255 13.73 -0.50 8.40
N VAL A 256 13.40 -0.06 7.19
CA VAL A 256 13.71 -0.80 5.95
C VAL A 256 15.20 -1.00 5.77
N VAL A 257 16.01 0.04 5.99
CA VAL A 257 17.48 -0.08 5.94
C VAL A 257 17.98 -1.10 6.95
N HIS A 258 17.44 -1.08 8.17
CA HIS A 258 17.80 -2.06 9.22
C HIS A 258 17.44 -3.49 8.78
N LEU A 259 16.23 -3.69 8.20
CA LEU A 259 15.82 -4.99 7.66
C LEU A 259 16.76 -5.47 6.54
N LEU A 260 17.06 -4.63 5.56
CA LEU A 260 17.92 -4.98 4.42
C LEU A 260 19.38 -5.22 4.80
N ARG A 261 19.79 -4.86 6.02
CA ARG A 261 21.09 -5.18 6.64
C ARG A 261 21.03 -6.42 7.54
N GLY A 262 19.93 -7.18 7.51
CA GLY A 262 19.78 -8.43 8.25
C GLY A 262 19.14 -8.32 9.63
N GLY A 263 18.80 -7.10 10.10
CA GLY A 263 18.08 -6.85 11.35
C GLY A 263 16.57 -6.67 11.13
N GLY A 264 16.00 -5.73 11.89
CA GLY A 264 14.61 -5.30 11.79
C GLY A 264 13.59 -6.15 12.57
N PRO A 265 12.34 -5.67 12.68
CA PRO A 265 11.27 -6.35 13.38
C PRO A 265 10.91 -7.69 12.72
N PRO A 266 10.65 -8.75 13.51
CA PRO A 266 10.37 -10.09 12.97
C PRO A 266 9.13 -10.13 12.06
N ASP A 267 8.06 -9.43 12.43
CA ASP A 267 6.81 -9.35 11.65
C ASP A 267 7.03 -8.68 10.28
N LEU A 268 7.75 -7.56 10.24
CA LEU A 268 8.10 -6.88 8.99
C LEU A 268 8.99 -7.76 8.11
N ARG A 269 10.00 -8.43 8.71
CA ARG A 269 10.90 -9.34 7.99
C ARG A 269 10.13 -10.50 7.38
N GLU A 270 9.31 -11.18 8.18
CA GLU A 270 8.54 -12.33 7.74
C GLU A 270 7.58 -11.97 6.60
N LEU A 271 6.82 -10.88 6.74
CA LEU A 271 5.91 -10.43 5.69
C LEU A 271 6.66 -10.05 4.40
N THR A 272 7.80 -9.37 4.53
CA THR A 272 8.64 -9.02 3.37
C THR A 272 9.14 -10.27 2.66
N VAL A 273 9.58 -11.29 3.40
CA VAL A 273 10.06 -12.55 2.81
C VAL A 273 8.93 -13.30 2.12
N LEU A 274 7.75 -13.38 2.72
CA LEU A 274 6.59 -14.05 2.13
C LEU A 274 6.12 -13.36 0.83
N LEU A 275 5.94 -12.04 0.85
CA LEU A 275 5.53 -11.28 -0.34
C LEU A 275 6.60 -11.33 -1.44
N GLY A 276 7.88 -11.24 -1.07
CA GLY A 276 9.00 -11.36 -2.00
C GLY A 276 9.06 -12.76 -2.65
N ALA A 277 8.82 -13.80 -1.87
CA ALA A 277 8.75 -15.17 -2.39
C ALA A 277 7.62 -15.32 -3.43
N GLU A 278 6.42 -14.78 -3.18
CA GLU A 278 5.33 -14.80 -4.16
C GLU A 278 5.72 -14.03 -5.45
N MET A 279 6.41 -12.90 -5.33
CA MET A 279 6.89 -12.16 -6.51
C MET A 279 7.92 -12.97 -7.32
N LEU A 280 8.82 -13.71 -6.67
CA LEU A 280 9.80 -14.56 -7.35
C LEU A 280 9.15 -15.79 -8.01
N LEU A 281 8.11 -16.36 -7.39
CA LEU A 281 7.31 -17.45 -7.96
C LEU A 281 6.58 -16.99 -9.23
N LEU A 282 5.84 -15.88 -9.15
CA LEU A 282 5.15 -15.31 -10.30
C LEU A 282 6.13 -14.92 -11.42
N GLY A 283 7.33 -14.48 -11.07
CA GLY A 283 8.39 -14.16 -12.02
C GLY A 283 9.11 -15.38 -12.59
N GLY A 284 8.79 -16.60 -12.16
CA GLY A 284 9.44 -17.83 -12.63
C GLY A 284 10.93 -17.93 -12.25
N VAL A 285 11.40 -17.13 -11.28
CA VAL A 285 12.79 -17.14 -10.82
C VAL A 285 13.03 -18.30 -9.83
N ALA A 286 11.98 -18.73 -9.15
CA ALA A 286 12.01 -19.90 -8.27
C ALA A 286 10.89 -20.86 -8.66
N ALA A 287 11.16 -22.17 -8.52
CA ALA A 287 10.21 -23.21 -8.85
C ALA A 287 9.30 -23.59 -7.67
N THR A 288 9.78 -23.41 -6.44
CA THR A 288 9.04 -23.77 -5.22
C THR A 288 8.98 -22.61 -4.23
N PRO A 289 7.96 -22.56 -3.35
CA PRO A 289 7.89 -21.57 -2.27
C PRO A 289 9.12 -21.57 -1.35
N ALA A 290 9.70 -22.74 -1.09
CA ALA A 290 10.89 -22.86 -0.25
C ALA A 290 12.12 -22.22 -0.93
N ASP A 291 12.32 -22.46 -2.22
CA ASP A 291 13.43 -21.87 -2.99
C ASP A 291 13.26 -20.35 -3.10
N ALA A 292 12.02 -19.88 -3.37
CA ALA A 292 11.71 -18.47 -3.44
C ALA A 292 12.01 -17.76 -2.12
N ARG A 293 11.57 -18.33 -1.01
CA ARG A 293 11.86 -17.83 0.35
C ARG A 293 13.35 -17.76 0.60
N ALA A 294 14.08 -18.83 0.31
CA ALA A 294 15.52 -18.90 0.50
C ALA A 294 16.27 -17.82 -0.32
N LEU A 295 15.85 -17.55 -1.55
CA LEU A 295 16.44 -16.49 -2.38
C LEU A 295 16.27 -15.10 -1.77
N VAL A 296 15.07 -14.78 -1.25
CA VAL A 296 14.82 -13.50 -0.59
C VAL A 296 15.64 -13.37 0.69
N GLU A 297 15.65 -14.41 1.53
CA GLU A 297 16.44 -14.44 2.77
C GLU A 297 17.94 -14.29 2.49
N GLN A 298 18.44 -14.96 1.45
CA GLN A 298 19.83 -14.82 1.02
C GLN A 298 20.13 -13.40 0.52
N ALA A 299 19.22 -12.75 -0.22
CA ALA A 299 19.41 -11.38 -0.69
C ALA A 299 19.48 -10.36 0.46
N ILE A 300 18.84 -10.66 1.60
CA ILE A 300 19.00 -9.90 2.83
C ILE A 300 20.36 -10.21 3.45
N ALA A 301 20.70 -11.50 3.64
CA ALA A 301 21.88 -11.94 4.38
C ALA A 301 23.20 -11.51 3.72
N ASP A 302 23.29 -11.57 2.38
CA ASP A 302 24.49 -11.18 1.64
C ASP A 302 24.53 -9.67 1.26
N GLY A 303 23.49 -8.93 1.64
CA GLY A 303 23.39 -7.48 1.44
C GLY A 303 23.09 -7.05 0.01
N ARG A 304 22.72 -7.97 -0.92
CA ARG A 304 22.34 -7.60 -2.30
C ARG A 304 21.14 -6.66 -2.33
N GLY A 305 20.12 -6.94 -1.48
CA GLY A 305 18.94 -6.08 -1.38
C GLY A 305 19.29 -4.67 -0.93
N PHE A 306 20.18 -4.51 0.06
CA PHE A 306 20.62 -3.20 0.51
C PHE A 306 21.40 -2.43 -0.58
N ARG A 307 22.35 -3.10 -1.25
CA ARG A 307 23.09 -2.48 -2.37
C ARG A 307 22.15 -2.06 -3.49
N LYS A 308 21.15 -2.88 -3.81
CA LYS A 308 20.14 -2.55 -4.82
C LYS A 308 19.28 -1.36 -4.40
N LEU A 309 18.92 -1.22 -3.12
CA LEU A 309 18.24 -0.01 -2.64
C LEU A 309 19.09 1.25 -2.85
N CYS A 310 20.38 1.19 -2.54
CA CYS A 310 21.30 2.31 -2.80
C CYS A 310 21.37 2.67 -4.30
N GLU A 311 21.43 1.68 -5.17
CA GLU A 311 21.43 1.85 -6.63
C GLU A 311 20.12 2.51 -7.13
N ILE A 312 18.97 2.06 -6.64
CA ILE A 312 17.67 2.65 -6.97
C ILE A 312 17.61 4.12 -6.52
N VAL A 313 18.01 4.39 -5.28
CA VAL A 313 17.98 5.74 -4.72
C VAL A 313 18.87 6.68 -5.53
N GLU A 314 20.10 6.28 -5.84
CA GLU A 314 21.02 7.07 -6.66
C GLU A 314 20.48 7.32 -8.07
N ALA A 315 19.97 6.27 -8.73
CA ALA A 315 19.43 6.33 -10.09
C ALA A 315 18.17 7.24 -10.20
N GLN A 316 17.42 7.39 -9.10
CA GLN A 316 16.27 8.30 -9.00
C GLN A 316 16.64 9.68 -8.39
N GLY A 317 17.95 9.99 -8.25
CA GLY A 317 18.47 11.29 -7.84
C GLY A 317 18.53 11.53 -6.34
N GLY A 318 18.23 10.51 -5.52
CA GLY A 318 18.38 10.57 -4.07
C GLY A 318 19.83 10.42 -3.61
N ASP A 319 20.10 10.80 -2.39
CA ASP A 319 21.42 10.65 -1.76
C ASP A 319 21.55 9.28 -1.07
N PRO A 320 22.27 8.30 -1.65
CA PRO A 320 22.41 6.97 -1.06
C PRO A 320 23.19 6.97 0.26
N ARG A 321 23.94 8.03 0.57
CA ARG A 321 24.72 8.14 1.82
C ARG A 321 23.80 8.13 3.04
N VAL A 322 22.57 8.64 2.91
CA VAL A 322 21.59 8.61 4.02
C VAL A 322 21.11 7.19 4.35
N LEU A 323 21.27 6.23 3.42
CA LEU A 323 20.99 4.81 3.69
C LEU A 323 22.17 4.12 4.36
N VAL A 324 23.41 4.56 4.05
CA VAL A 324 24.63 4.07 4.70
C VAL A 324 24.71 4.59 6.14
N GLU A 325 24.41 5.86 6.34
CA GLU A 325 24.38 6.58 7.60
C GLU A 325 22.94 7.07 7.89
N PRO A 326 22.01 6.21 8.37
CA PRO A 326 20.60 6.56 8.51
C PRO A 326 20.31 7.75 9.44
N ASP A 327 21.31 8.14 10.19
CA ASP A 327 21.28 9.33 11.02
C ASP A 327 21.29 10.65 10.23
N ARG A 328 21.56 10.61 8.95
CA ARG A 328 21.42 11.75 8.03
C ARG A 328 19.99 11.95 7.49
N LEU A 329 19.11 10.98 7.67
CA LEU A 329 17.68 11.14 7.35
C LEU A 329 17.05 12.20 8.29
N PRO A 330 15.95 12.83 7.87
CA PRO A 330 15.22 13.78 8.70
C PRO A 330 14.92 13.23 10.09
N ARG A 331 15.13 14.05 11.12
CA ARG A 331 14.91 13.69 12.53
C ARG A 331 14.13 14.76 13.25
N ALA A 332 13.20 14.34 14.08
CA ALA A 332 12.51 15.24 14.99
C ALA A 332 13.48 15.82 16.02
N ALA A 333 13.37 17.12 16.26
CA ALA A 333 14.17 17.80 17.27
C ALA A 333 13.77 17.40 18.70
N ARG A 334 12.54 16.90 18.88
CA ARG A 334 11.99 16.49 20.18
C ARG A 334 11.33 15.13 20.06
N VAL A 335 11.68 14.24 21.01
CA VAL A 335 11.06 12.93 21.18
C VAL A 335 10.45 12.88 22.58
N VAL A 336 9.21 12.38 22.67
CA VAL A 336 8.47 12.29 23.92
C VAL A 336 7.94 10.88 24.11
N ASP A 337 8.30 10.26 25.21
CA ASP A 337 7.83 8.92 25.56
C ASP A 337 6.41 8.94 26.11
N VAL A 338 5.62 7.98 25.68
CA VAL A 338 4.28 7.70 26.20
C VAL A 338 4.36 6.43 27.03
N ALA A 339 4.30 6.62 28.36
CA ALA A 339 4.44 5.53 29.32
C ALA A 339 3.11 4.79 29.56
N SER A 340 3.22 3.51 29.88
CA SER A 340 2.11 2.67 30.33
C SER A 340 1.60 3.15 31.72
N PRO A 341 0.30 3.30 31.88
CA PRO A 341 -0.28 3.61 33.19
C PRO A 341 -0.35 2.39 34.13
N VAL A 342 -0.20 1.18 33.61
CA VAL A 342 -0.40 -0.08 34.35
C VAL A 342 0.63 -1.12 33.97
N THR A 343 0.82 -2.11 34.85
CA THR A 343 1.61 -3.30 34.60
C THR A 343 0.74 -4.43 34.04
N GLY A 344 1.22 -5.16 33.02
CA GLY A 344 0.47 -6.26 32.42
C GLY A 344 1.09 -6.80 31.14
N VAL A 345 0.26 -7.36 30.30
CA VAL A 345 0.60 -7.83 28.94
C VAL A 345 -0.23 -7.01 27.94
N VAL A 346 0.39 -6.60 26.85
CA VAL A 346 -0.31 -5.94 25.75
C VAL A 346 -1.22 -6.95 25.06
N GLU A 347 -2.54 -6.81 25.23
CA GLU A 347 -3.55 -7.70 24.67
C GLU A 347 -4.00 -7.28 23.28
N ALA A 348 -4.03 -5.97 23.00
CA ALA A 348 -4.41 -5.42 21.71
C ALA A 348 -3.85 -4.01 21.54
N ILE A 349 -3.71 -3.60 20.27
CA ILE A 349 -3.35 -2.24 19.86
C ILE A 349 -4.38 -1.76 18.84
N ASP A 350 -4.97 -0.59 19.04
CA ASP A 350 -5.75 0.06 18.01
C ASP A 350 -4.81 0.70 16.98
N ALA A 351 -4.51 -0.05 15.92
CA ALA A 351 -3.57 0.39 14.91
C ALA A 351 -4.06 1.62 14.14
N GLU A 352 -5.37 1.78 13.92
CA GLU A 352 -5.93 2.98 13.28
C GLU A 352 -5.65 4.23 14.12
N ALA A 353 -5.92 4.16 15.42
CA ALA A 353 -5.64 5.26 16.33
C ALA A 353 -4.13 5.61 16.39
N VAL A 354 -3.24 4.61 16.26
CA VAL A 354 -1.79 4.83 16.12
C VAL A 354 -1.47 5.56 14.81
N GLY A 355 -2.05 5.15 13.68
CA GLY A 355 -1.89 5.83 12.40
C GLY A 355 -2.37 7.28 12.41
N LEU A 356 -3.56 7.52 12.99
CA LEU A 356 -4.11 8.87 13.19
C LEU A 356 -3.24 9.72 14.13
N ALA A 357 -2.64 9.12 15.15
CA ALA A 357 -1.70 9.81 16.04
C ALA A 357 -0.44 10.24 15.29
N ALA A 358 0.14 9.37 14.45
CA ALA A 358 1.28 9.71 13.61
C ALA A 358 0.95 10.87 12.64
N MET A 359 -0.24 10.83 12.02
CA MET A 359 -0.73 11.92 11.16
C MET A 359 -0.84 13.23 11.96
N ALA A 360 -1.41 13.20 13.14
CA ALA A 360 -1.57 14.38 14.01
C ALA A 360 -0.24 15.00 14.44
N LEU A 361 0.84 14.20 14.51
CA LEU A 361 2.20 14.68 14.76
C LEU A 361 2.86 15.33 13.55
N GLY A 362 2.26 15.22 12.35
CA GLY A 362 2.77 15.77 11.10
C GLY A 362 3.28 14.73 10.10
N ALA A 363 3.25 13.42 10.41
CA ALA A 363 3.72 12.37 9.51
C ALA A 363 2.78 12.06 8.32
N GLY A 364 1.59 12.60 8.33
CA GLY A 364 0.57 12.38 7.29
C GLY A 364 -0.20 13.64 6.95
N ARG A 365 -1.24 13.50 6.12
CA ARG A 365 -2.11 14.58 5.65
C ARG A 365 -3.54 14.36 6.08
N SER A 366 -4.20 15.43 6.52
CA SER A 366 -5.66 15.48 6.64
C SER A 366 -6.30 16.03 5.35
N ARG A 367 -5.57 16.85 4.59
CA ARG A 367 -5.98 17.40 3.29
C ARG A 367 -4.86 17.20 2.27
N VAL A 368 -5.21 17.15 1.00
CA VAL A 368 -4.23 16.92 -0.10
C VAL A 368 -3.12 17.98 -0.12
N GLU A 369 -3.45 19.21 0.27
CA GLU A 369 -2.54 20.36 0.28
C GLU A 369 -1.61 20.41 1.50
N ASP A 370 -1.88 19.60 2.53
CA ASP A 370 -1.09 19.61 3.75
C ASP A 370 0.35 19.14 3.47
N ALA A 371 1.32 19.87 4.01
CA ALA A 371 2.72 19.46 3.98
C ALA A 371 2.95 18.35 4.99
N VAL A 372 3.69 17.32 4.58
CA VAL A 372 4.11 16.23 5.46
C VAL A 372 5.49 16.54 6.02
N ASP A 373 5.65 16.39 7.33
CA ASP A 373 6.96 16.47 7.98
C ASP A 373 7.63 15.08 7.94
N PRO A 374 8.72 14.90 7.18
CA PRO A 374 9.38 13.61 7.06
C PRO A 374 10.01 13.11 8.36
N ALA A 375 10.26 14.01 9.32
CA ALA A 375 10.89 13.68 10.60
C ALA A 375 9.87 13.23 11.66
N ALA A 376 8.56 13.55 11.46
CA ALA A 376 7.51 13.21 12.40
C ALA A 376 7.13 11.73 12.34
N GLY A 377 6.66 11.18 13.46
CA GLY A 377 6.16 9.82 13.52
C GLY A 377 6.17 9.22 14.91
N LEU A 378 6.07 7.91 14.95
CA LEU A 378 6.00 7.10 16.16
C LEU A 378 7.00 5.94 16.09
N GLU A 379 7.55 5.58 17.21
CA GLU A 379 8.33 4.36 17.37
C GLU A 379 7.67 3.49 18.46
N VAL A 380 7.00 2.43 18.02
CA VAL A 380 6.28 1.48 18.87
C VAL A 380 7.31 0.63 19.63
N ARG A 381 7.26 0.66 20.95
CA ARG A 381 8.17 -0.09 21.82
C ARG A 381 7.58 -1.38 22.35
N LYS A 382 6.25 -1.45 22.43
CA LYS A 382 5.51 -2.62 22.95
C LYS A 382 4.45 -3.07 21.96
N LYS A 383 4.55 -4.33 21.59
CA LYS A 383 3.67 -5.01 20.64
C LYS A 383 2.73 -5.97 21.37
N VAL A 384 1.72 -6.50 20.70
CA VAL A 384 0.82 -7.52 21.24
C VAL A 384 1.64 -8.74 21.72
N GLY A 385 1.41 -9.15 22.97
CA GLY A 385 2.13 -10.22 23.66
C GLY A 385 3.27 -9.76 24.55
N ASP A 386 3.75 -8.52 24.41
CA ASP A 386 4.84 -8.00 25.25
C ASP A 386 4.36 -7.73 26.68
N ARG A 387 5.21 -8.02 27.66
CA ARG A 387 5.05 -7.55 29.02
C ARG A 387 5.45 -6.09 29.13
N VAL A 388 4.74 -5.37 29.95
CA VAL A 388 5.01 -3.96 30.24
C VAL A 388 4.79 -3.69 31.72
N GLU A 389 5.65 -2.84 32.30
CA GLU A 389 5.50 -2.33 33.65
C GLU A 389 4.92 -0.92 33.64
N ALA A 390 4.23 -0.54 34.71
CA ALA A 390 3.75 0.82 34.87
C ALA A 390 4.94 1.80 34.82
N GLY A 391 4.85 2.84 33.99
CA GLY A 391 5.93 3.79 33.71
C GLY A 391 6.85 3.39 32.55
N GLU A 392 6.79 2.16 32.03
CA GLU A 392 7.58 1.74 30.87
C GLU A 392 7.00 2.31 29.55
N THR A 393 7.87 2.70 28.63
CA THR A 393 7.46 3.32 27.35
C THR A 393 6.73 2.34 26.44
N LEU A 394 5.50 2.67 26.05
CA LEU A 394 4.71 1.97 25.03
C LEU A 394 5.11 2.41 23.63
N VAL A 395 5.27 3.71 23.42
CA VAL A 395 5.58 4.33 22.14
C VAL A 395 6.30 5.65 22.36
N ALA A 396 7.30 5.95 21.53
CA ALA A 396 7.99 7.23 21.47
C ALA A 396 7.39 8.10 20.35
N MET A 397 7.00 9.33 20.66
CA MET A 397 6.49 10.33 19.71
C MET A 397 7.63 11.20 19.20
N HIS A 398 7.89 11.18 17.92
CA HIS A 398 8.79 12.08 17.20
C HIS A 398 7.97 13.28 16.71
N LEU A 399 8.13 14.42 17.38
CA LEU A 399 7.30 15.60 17.13
C LEU A 399 7.77 16.34 15.90
N GLY A 400 6.88 16.52 14.92
CA GLY A 400 7.12 17.37 13.78
C GLY A 400 7.23 18.85 14.15
N GLU A 401 7.71 19.66 13.24
CA GLU A 401 7.82 21.12 13.44
C GLU A 401 6.46 21.80 13.63
N ARG A 402 5.41 21.27 13.00
CA ARG A 402 4.04 21.81 13.01
C ARG A 402 3.03 20.69 13.21
N PRO A 403 2.91 20.14 14.42
CA PRO A 403 1.91 19.12 14.71
C PRO A 403 0.50 19.70 14.55
N LEU A 404 -0.43 18.87 14.05
CA LEU A 404 -1.85 19.27 13.87
C LEU A 404 -2.61 19.31 15.19
N GLU A 405 -2.14 18.55 16.19
CA GLU A 405 -2.73 18.48 17.54
C GLU A 405 -1.63 18.65 18.60
N SER A 406 -2.02 19.00 19.82
CA SER A 406 -1.06 19.09 20.92
C SER A 406 -0.45 17.73 21.25
N PRO A 407 0.85 17.67 21.62
CA PRO A 407 1.50 16.42 22.01
C PRO A 407 0.79 15.70 23.17
N GLU A 408 0.20 16.46 24.09
CA GLU A 408 -0.54 15.92 25.23
C GLU A 408 -1.82 15.19 24.80
N ALA A 409 -2.57 15.76 23.84
CA ALA A 409 -3.77 15.13 23.29
C ALA A 409 -3.42 13.85 22.52
N VAL A 410 -2.35 13.89 21.72
CA VAL A 410 -1.85 12.71 21.00
C VAL A 410 -1.37 11.64 21.96
N ALA A 411 -0.63 12.00 23.03
CA ALA A 411 -0.18 11.06 24.05
C ALA A 411 -1.35 10.39 24.79
N ALA A 412 -2.42 11.14 25.09
CA ALA A 412 -3.62 10.59 25.72
C ALA A 412 -4.31 9.56 24.80
N ARG A 413 -4.45 9.86 23.50
CA ARG A 413 -4.98 8.94 22.48
C ARG A 413 -4.14 7.68 22.40
N LEU A 414 -2.81 7.81 22.32
CA LEU A 414 -1.89 6.67 22.26
C LEU A 414 -1.99 5.77 23.48
N ARG A 415 -2.08 6.32 24.71
CA ARG A 415 -2.30 5.50 25.91
C ARG A 415 -3.59 4.69 25.83
N ALA A 416 -4.66 5.27 25.30
CA ALA A 416 -5.94 4.59 25.14
C ALA A 416 -5.92 3.54 24.02
N SER A 417 -4.97 3.61 23.08
CA SER A 417 -4.83 2.66 21.97
C SER A 417 -4.22 1.32 22.38
N TRP A 418 -3.59 1.23 23.56
CA TRP A 418 -3.06 -0.02 24.11
C TRP A 418 -4.02 -0.60 25.13
N ARG A 419 -4.55 -1.79 24.86
CA ARG A 419 -5.26 -2.59 25.86
C ARG A 419 -4.25 -3.48 26.59
N ILE A 420 -4.07 -3.24 27.88
CA ILE A 420 -3.13 -3.98 28.73
C ILE A 420 -3.93 -4.73 29.77
N GLY A 421 -3.68 -6.03 29.92
CA GLY A 421 -4.38 -6.91 30.83
C GLY A 421 -3.47 -7.90 31.54
N ALA A 422 -4.07 -8.84 32.27
CA ALA A 422 -3.33 -9.84 33.06
C ALA A 422 -3.15 -11.18 32.33
N GLY A 423 -3.86 -11.39 31.23
CA GLY A 423 -3.85 -12.65 30.48
C GLY A 423 -2.70 -12.77 29.50
N PRO A 424 -2.35 -14.00 29.09
CA PRO A 424 -1.44 -14.21 27.97
C PRO A 424 -2.08 -13.71 26.68
N ALA A 425 -1.33 -13.00 25.86
CA ALA A 425 -1.75 -12.58 24.54
C ALA A 425 -0.64 -12.92 23.52
N SER A 426 -1.07 -13.20 22.30
CA SER A 426 -0.15 -13.38 21.17
C SER A 426 -0.79 -12.76 19.93
N PRO A 427 0.01 -12.19 19.01
CA PRO A 427 -0.50 -11.75 17.75
C PRO A 427 -1.11 -12.91 16.97
N GLY A 428 -2.15 -12.65 16.20
CA GLY A 428 -2.68 -13.62 15.26
C GLY A 428 -1.70 -13.96 14.13
N PRO A 429 -2.02 -14.94 13.27
CA PRO A 429 -1.19 -15.25 12.13
C PRO A 429 -1.05 -14.05 11.19
N LEU A 430 0.17 -13.78 10.76
CA LEU A 430 0.49 -12.63 9.91
C LEU A 430 -0.21 -12.70 8.55
N VAL A 431 -0.29 -13.91 7.97
CA VAL A 431 -1.09 -14.19 6.78
C VAL A 431 -2.33 -14.97 7.20
N ARG A 432 -3.50 -14.40 6.91
CA ARG A 432 -4.81 -14.97 7.20
C ARG A 432 -5.29 -15.91 6.12
N GLU A 433 -5.02 -15.57 4.86
CA GLU A 433 -5.45 -16.34 3.69
C GLU A 433 -4.54 -16.04 2.50
N ARG A 434 -4.27 -17.06 1.65
CA ARG A 434 -3.63 -16.91 0.34
C ARG A 434 -4.65 -17.27 -0.74
N ILE A 435 -4.82 -16.37 -1.69
CA ILE A 435 -5.82 -16.50 -2.77
C ILE A 435 -5.08 -16.42 -4.11
N GLU A 436 -5.13 -17.48 -4.86
CA GLU A 436 -4.57 -17.58 -6.19
C GLU A 436 -5.66 -17.91 -7.22
N GLU A 437 -6.64 -18.74 -6.81
CA GLU A 437 -7.76 -19.11 -7.66
C GLU A 437 -9.05 -18.43 -7.20
N VAL A 438 -9.84 -17.96 -8.17
CA VAL A 438 -11.23 -17.60 -7.91
C VAL A 438 -12.00 -18.90 -7.97
N GLY A 439 -12.51 -19.40 -6.85
CA GLY A 439 -13.36 -20.57 -6.83
C GLY A 439 -14.53 -20.40 -7.80
N THR A 440 -14.73 -21.41 -8.65
CA THR A 440 -15.85 -21.50 -9.60
C THR A 440 -17.17 -21.57 -8.88
#